data_0c6871c6af801ddb2554d3defecf78a2
#
_entry.id   0c6871c6af801ddb2554d3defecf78a2
#
_cell.length_a   1.000
_cell.length_b   1.000
_cell.length_c   1.000
_cell.angle_alpha   90.00
_cell.angle_beta   90.00
_cell.angle_gamma   90.00
#
_symmetry.space_group_name_H-M   'P 1'
#
loop_
_entity.id
_entity.type
_entity.pdbx_description
1 polymer ?
#
loop_
_entity_poly.entity_id
_entity_poly.type
_entity_poly.pdbx_seq_one_letter_code
_entity_poly.pdbx_strand_id
1 'polypeptide(L)'
;MVSENQDPTIRILCRRLQIIKNESGLQWLIGSPFFPHYAIISTFRCIHTTPSNPLSPDFSKESDDIRTLLPKGFEVIGALILEKDCNFIKIAEEAINAACNLRKSLASDENLGNLELIGAVVDLNNVNDIRFFLSKDGKLGSLQSVSSIMYEEKPEKYIWERGCLLRCALHVKLPLYYNTSNPNDVHEIYMRAAEAVASKFKDPQVTCLIEALDETSSGAVVLRGSDLNTYSSNSSSELKDSDMKALLCSYFFSTSKDITSFSSIEKNADKIQVSFLLNKSINSAKPSVPIAEYYPATQETELLVVGHKLEVLCYAAKDLSLAYSVSKLVIPALLDQLHSMRKVIMPDLLKGHPELHPYHFLPPGLLHPITVLYELSYGETELKQVETRRSLHLRLGLPFDRPLLRISNAIDLVGKKNTGSSVQKGSSLLKDVHLGIPCSGVSGGVSSLVQGSYEYYHYLHEGLDDSGWGCAYRSLQTIISWFKLQNYTSIDVPSHSSLFLKQETARYKMKTNRTQGVPSIA
;
A
#
# COMPACT_ATOMS: atom_id res chain seq x y z
N MET A 1 29.63 -20.25 -28.47
CA MET A 1 29.04 -20.99 -27.34
C MET A 1 27.55 -20.94 -27.53
N VAL A 2 26.92 -22.06 -27.81
CA VAL A 2 25.47 -22.19 -28.02
C VAL A 2 24.85 -22.02 -26.66
N SER A 3 24.04 -20.97 -26.48
CA SER A 3 23.19 -20.80 -25.29
C SER A 3 22.16 -21.93 -25.32
N GLU A 4 22.30 -22.88 -24.41
CA GLU A 4 21.25 -23.86 -24.13
C GLU A 4 19.95 -23.09 -23.92
N ASN A 5 18.96 -23.32 -24.76
CA ASN A 5 17.59 -22.91 -24.58
C ASN A 5 17.05 -23.65 -23.34
N GLN A 6 17.26 -23.08 -22.15
CA GLN A 6 16.57 -23.57 -20.97
C GLN A 6 15.09 -23.19 -21.15
N ASP A 7 14.22 -24.17 -21.02
CA ASP A 7 12.77 -23.93 -21.03
C ASP A 7 12.42 -22.89 -19.96
N PRO A 8 11.57 -21.91 -20.29
CA PRO A 8 11.20 -20.86 -19.35
C PRO A 8 10.55 -21.46 -18.11
N THR A 9 10.98 -21.00 -16.93
CA THR A 9 10.44 -21.45 -15.63
C THR A 9 9.65 -20.33 -15.00
N ILE A 10 8.40 -20.60 -14.62
CA ILE A 10 7.58 -19.68 -13.85
C ILE A 10 7.81 -19.93 -12.36
N ARG A 11 8.19 -18.88 -11.64
CA ARG A 11 8.35 -18.91 -10.19
C ARG A 11 7.11 -18.32 -9.53
N ILE A 12 6.48 -19.08 -8.64
CA ILE A 12 5.27 -18.66 -7.91
C ILE A 12 5.62 -18.37 -6.46
N LEU A 13 5.51 -17.11 -6.07
CA LEU A 13 5.64 -16.64 -4.70
C LEU A 13 4.24 -16.50 -4.04
N CYS A 14 3.22 -16.27 -4.84
CA CYS A 14 1.87 -16.03 -4.39
C CYS A 14 1.19 -17.30 -3.88
N ARG A 15 1.08 -17.45 -2.56
CA ARG A 15 0.37 -18.61 -1.96
C ARG A 15 -1.11 -18.67 -2.32
N ARG A 16 -1.71 -17.55 -2.74
CA ARG A 16 -3.13 -17.48 -3.14
C ARG A 16 -3.44 -18.20 -4.44
N LEU A 17 -2.45 -18.35 -5.34
CA LEU A 17 -2.62 -19.16 -6.54
C LEU A 17 -2.88 -20.64 -6.22
N GLN A 18 -2.50 -21.10 -5.03
CA GLN A 18 -2.78 -22.46 -4.56
C GLN A 18 -4.22 -22.64 -4.03
N ILE A 19 -4.94 -21.51 -3.80
CA ILE A 19 -6.30 -21.49 -3.24
C ILE A 19 -7.20 -20.71 -4.20
N ILE A 20 -7.45 -21.29 -5.37
CA ILE A 20 -8.35 -20.70 -6.36
C ILE A 20 -9.78 -21.01 -5.98
N LYS A 21 -10.63 -19.97 -5.92
CA LYS A 21 -12.07 -20.15 -5.72
C LYS A 21 -12.74 -20.59 -7.02
N ASN A 22 -13.78 -21.40 -6.90
CA ASN A 22 -14.55 -21.94 -8.04
C ASN A 22 -15.50 -20.90 -8.66
N GLU A 23 -15.00 -19.68 -8.89
CA GLU A 23 -15.76 -18.60 -9.50
C GLU A 23 -15.07 -18.17 -10.79
N SER A 24 -15.81 -18.12 -11.89
CA SER A 24 -15.28 -17.59 -13.15
C SER A 24 -14.86 -16.13 -12.99
N GLY A 25 -13.78 -15.73 -13.65
CA GLY A 25 -13.30 -14.37 -13.58
C GLY A 25 -11.88 -14.19 -14.09
N LEU A 26 -11.50 -12.91 -14.13
CA LEU A 26 -10.17 -12.46 -14.54
C LEU A 26 -9.39 -11.98 -13.31
N GLN A 27 -8.12 -12.35 -13.23
CA GLN A 27 -7.18 -11.88 -12.22
C GLN A 27 -5.90 -11.38 -12.89
N TRP A 28 -5.42 -10.23 -12.44
CA TRP A 28 -4.15 -9.67 -12.85
C TRP A 28 -3.01 -10.35 -12.10
N LEU A 29 -1.98 -10.80 -12.81
CA LEU A 29 -0.77 -11.35 -12.23
C LEU A 29 0.23 -10.22 -12.00
N ILE A 30 0.69 -10.08 -10.76
CA ILE A 30 1.61 -9.03 -10.35
C ILE A 30 3.00 -9.62 -10.16
N GLY A 31 3.98 -8.96 -10.72
CA GLY A 31 5.41 -9.27 -10.59
C GLY A 31 6.23 -8.00 -10.38
N SER A 32 7.52 -8.08 -10.64
CA SER A 32 8.43 -6.94 -10.58
C SER A 32 9.52 -7.09 -11.66
N PRO A 33 9.91 -5.99 -12.32
CA PRO A 33 11.00 -6.01 -13.29
C PRO A 33 12.38 -6.30 -12.65
N PHE A 34 12.46 -6.24 -11.31
CA PHE A 34 13.68 -6.48 -10.55
C PHE A 34 13.89 -7.95 -10.18
N PHE A 35 12.97 -8.81 -10.50
CA PHE A 35 13.13 -10.25 -10.34
C PHE A 35 13.43 -10.91 -11.68
N PRO A 36 13.99 -12.12 -11.66
CA PRO A 36 14.04 -12.93 -12.86
C PRO A 36 12.66 -12.98 -13.51
N HIS A 37 12.64 -12.98 -14.84
CA HIS A 37 11.41 -13.03 -15.61
C HIS A 37 10.48 -14.12 -15.08
N TYR A 38 9.16 -13.83 -15.08
CA TYR A 38 8.10 -14.77 -14.71
C TYR A 38 7.95 -15.08 -13.21
N ALA A 39 8.35 -14.18 -12.32
CA ALA A 39 8.07 -14.32 -10.89
C ALA A 39 6.71 -13.71 -10.52
N ILE A 40 5.72 -14.55 -10.19
CA ILE A 40 4.38 -14.12 -9.77
C ILE A 40 4.38 -13.89 -8.25
N ILE A 41 4.22 -12.64 -7.84
CA ILE A 41 4.29 -12.21 -6.43
C ILE A 41 2.91 -12.16 -5.78
N SER A 42 1.91 -11.67 -6.51
CA SER A 42 0.53 -11.55 -6.04
C SER A 42 -0.47 -11.56 -7.19
N THR A 43 -1.75 -11.64 -6.85
CA THR A 43 -2.84 -11.54 -7.82
C THR A 43 -3.88 -10.54 -7.35
N PHE A 44 -4.41 -9.74 -8.28
CA PHE A 44 -5.53 -8.83 -8.05
C PHE A 44 -6.71 -9.23 -8.94
N ARG A 45 -7.91 -9.37 -8.37
CA ARG A 45 -9.11 -9.62 -9.16
C ARG A 45 -9.48 -8.40 -9.98
N CYS A 46 -9.89 -8.61 -11.21
CA CYS A 46 -10.58 -7.61 -12.00
C CYS A 46 -11.98 -7.42 -11.40
N ILE A 47 -12.33 -6.19 -11.00
CA ILE A 47 -13.63 -5.86 -10.40
C ILE A 47 -14.48 -4.95 -11.27
N HIS A 48 -13.86 -4.20 -12.19
CA HIS A 48 -14.57 -3.37 -13.16
C HIS A 48 -14.70 -4.15 -14.45
N THR A 49 -15.81 -4.86 -14.59
CA THR A 49 -16.15 -5.62 -15.79
C THR A 49 -17.42 -5.08 -16.41
N THR A 50 -17.64 -5.35 -17.68
CA THR A 50 -18.89 -5.01 -18.33
C THR A 50 -20.02 -5.92 -17.82
N PRO A 51 -21.24 -5.41 -17.57
CA PRO A 51 -22.35 -6.22 -17.08
C PRO A 51 -22.70 -7.43 -17.95
N SER A 52 -22.41 -7.32 -19.26
CA SER A 52 -22.69 -8.36 -20.25
C SER A 52 -21.60 -9.43 -20.35
N ASN A 53 -20.37 -9.15 -19.86
CA ASN A 53 -19.26 -10.09 -19.95
C ASN A 53 -18.29 -9.88 -18.79
N PRO A 54 -18.25 -10.82 -17.80
CA PRO A 54 -17.34 -10.75 -16.66
C PRO A 54 -15.86 -10.89 -17.02
N LEU A 55 -15.53 -11.30 -18.24
CA LEU A 55 -14.15 -11.38 -18.75
C LEU A 55 -13.74 -10.15 -19.58
N SER A 56 -14.61 -9.15 -19.72
CA SER A 56 -14.32 -7.90 -20.45
C SER A 56 -14.10 -6.73 -19.49
N PRO A 57 -12.83 -6.35 -19.21
CA PRO A 57 -12.50 -5.28 -18.27
C PRO A 57 -12.84 -3.88 -18.81
N ASP A 58 -13.27 -2.99 -17.91
CA ASP A 58 -13.18 -1.55 -18.11
C ASP A 58 -11.74 -1.11 -17.78
N PHE A 59 -10.87 -1.08 -18.79
CA PHE A 59 -9.45 -0.80 -18.62
C PHE A 59 -9.17 0.59 -18.05
N SER A 60 -10.04 1.56 -18.25
CA SER A 60 -9.88 2.90 -17.68
C SER A 60 -9.99 2.86 -16.16
N LYS A 61 -11.06 2.26 -15.64
CA LYS A 61 -11.26 2.14 -14.18
C LYS A 61 -10.25 1.18 -13.54
N GLU A 62 -9.97 0.04 -14.18
CA GLU A 62 -8.97 -0.91 -13.70
C GLU A 62 -7.58 -0.29 -13.59
N SER A 63 -7.16 0.49 -14.60
CA SER A 63 -5.86 1.15 -14.57
C SER A 63 -5.77 2.24 -13.51
N ASP A 64 -6.83 3.01 -13.28
CA ASP A 64 -6.88 4.03 -12.23
C ASP A 64 -6.70 3.39 -10.84
N ASP A 65 -7.43 2.31 -10.58
CA ASP A 65 -7.34 1.59 -9.31
C ASP A 65 -5.95 0.97 -9.11
N ILE A 66 -5.43 0.27 -10.11
CA ILE A 66 -4.14 -0.42 -10.01
C ILE A 66 -3.00 0.60 -9.88
N ARG A 67 -3.07 1.73 -10.60
CA ARG A 67 -2.08 2.81 -10.50
C ARG A 67 -1.99 3.38 -9.09
N THR A 68 -3.11 3.50 -8.40
CA THR A 68 -3.17 3.99 -7.02
C THR A 68 -2.73 2.93 -6.01
N LEU A 69 -3.18 1.69 -6.23
CA LEU A 69 -3.05 0.59 -5.27
C LEU A 69 -1.64 -0.01 -5.25
N LEU A 70 -1.03 -0.16 -6.44
CA LEU A 70 0.23 -0.89 -6.61
C LEU A 70 1.45 0.03 -6.49
N PRO A 71 2.33 -0.17 -5.49
CA PRO A 71 3.56 0.59 -5.39
C PRO A 71 4.43 0.44 -6.64
N LYS A 72 5.08 1.52 -7.08
CA LYS A 72 6.05 1.44 -8.18
C LYS A 72 7.16 0.46 -7.84
N GLY A 73 7.63 -0.24 -8.85
CA GLY A 73 8.56 -1.38 -8.70
C GLY A 73 7.84 -2.73 -8.72
N PHE A 74 6.50 -2.72 -8.61
CA PHE A 74 5.64 -3.85 -8.97
C PHE A 74 4.83 -3.50 -10.21
N GLU A 75 4.52 -4.49 -11.03
CA GLU A 75 3.81 -4.30 -12.28
C GLU A 75 2.93 -5.49 -12.65
N VAL A 76 1.99 -5.27 -13.56
CA VAL A 76 1.17 -6.34 -14.14
C VAL A 76 2.04 -7.09 -15.15
N ILE A 77 2.31 -8.36 -14.89
CA ILE A 77 3.13 -9.23 -15.75
C ILE A 77 2.30 -10.23 -16.55
N GLY A 78 0.99 -10.25 -16.34
CA GLY A 78 0.10 -11.16 -17.04
C GLY A 78 -1.31 -11.13 -16.48
N ALA A 79 -2.12 -12.09 -16.92
CA ALA A 79 -3.44 -12.33 -16.38
C ALA A 79 -3.76 -13.82 -16.27
N LEU A 80 -4.66 -14.15 -15.34
CA LEU A 80 -5.21 -15.47 -15.11
C LEU A 80 -6.71 -15.42 -15.38
N ILE A 81 -7.21 -16.32 -16.23
CA ILE A 81 -8.64 -16.50 -16.48
C ILE A 81 -9.10 -17.86 -15.91
N LEU A 82 -10.20 -17.81 -15.17
CA LEU A 82 -10.90 -18.98 -14.64
C LEU A 82 -12.22 -19.14 -15.38
N GLU A 83 -12.37 -20.23 -16.13
CA GLU A 83 -13.57 -20.51 -16.93
C GLU A 83 -13.85 -22.00 -16.99
N LYS A 84 -15.08 -22.40 -17.32
CA LYS A 84 -15.49 -23.80 -17.52
C LYS A 84 -15.30 -24.20 -18.99
N ASP A 85 -14.96 -25.45 -19.19
CA ASP A 85 -14.88 -26.10 -20.53
C ASP A 85 -14.03 -25.32 -21.53
N CYS A 86 -12.83 -24.85 -21.08
CA CYS A 86 -12.04 -23.90 -21.84
C CYS A 86 -11.13 -24.53 -22.90
N ASN A 87 -11.05 -23.84 -24.03
CA ASN A 87 -9.92 -24.00 -24.94
C ASN A 87 -8.74 -23.20 -24.39
N PHE A 88 -7.78 -23.90 -23.76
CA PHE A 88 -6.65 -23.30 -23.04
C PHE A 88 -5.85 -22.29 -23.85
N ILE A 89 -5.60 -22.57 -25.14
CA ILE A 89 -4.80 -21.67 -25.99
C ILE A 89 -5.56 -20.37 -26.23
N LYS A 90 -6.82 -20.45 -26.63
CA LYS A 90 -7.67 -19.28 -26.90
C LYS A 90 -7.84 -18.41 -25.64
N ILE A 91 -8.11 -19.02 -24.50
CA ILE A 91 -8.27 -18.30 -23.22
C ILE A 91 -6.94 -17.69 -22.77
N ALA A 92 -5.82 -18.35 -22.99
CA ALA A 92 -4.49 -17.78 -22.72
C ALA A 92 -4.20 -16.55 -23.59
N GLU A 93 -4.60 -16.57 -24.86
CA GLU A 93 -4.52 -15.39 -25.75
C GLU A 93 -5.37 -14.24 -25.23
N GLU A 94 -6.59 -14.52 -24.80
CA GLU A 94 -7.48 -13.52 -24.19
C GLU A 94 -6.88 -12.93 -22.90
N ALA A 95 -6.29 -13.75 -22.04
CA ALA A 95 -5.61 -13.30 -20.83
C ALA A 95 -4.41 -12.38 -21.14
N ILE A 96 -3.57 -12.76 -22.09
CA ILE A 96 -2.42 -11.95 -22.50
C ILE A 96 -2.86 -10.63 -23.12
N ASN A 97 -3.92 -10.65 -23.96
CA ASN A 97 -4.50 -9.44 -24.53
C ASN A 97 -5.04 -8.49 -23.47
N ALA A 98 -5.76 -9.02 -22.49
CA ALA A 98 -6.25 -8.22 -21.38
C ALA A 98 -5.10 -7.58 -20.61
N ALA A 99 -4.05 -8.34 -20.27
CA ALA A 99 -2.87 -7.82 -19.60
C ALA A 99 -2.12 -6.76 -20.43
N CYS A 100 -2.00 -6.97 -21.75
CA CYS A 100 -1.38 -6.00 -22.66
C CYS A 100 -2.17 -4.68 -22.70
N ASN A 101 -3.48 -4.74 -22.81
CA ASN A 101 -4.33 -3.56 -22.85
C ASN A 101 -4.31 -2.80 -21.52
N LEU A 102 -4.32 -3.50 -20.39
CA LEU A 102 -4.16 -2.88 -19.08
C LEU A 102 -2.81 -2.18 -18.95
N ARG A 103 -1.72 -2.82 -19.36
CA ARG A 103 -0.38 -2.20 -19.34
C ARG A 103 -0.31 -0.96 -20.20
N LYS A 104 -0.92 -0.97 -21.40
CA LYS A 104 -1.03 0.23 -22.25
C LYS A 104 -1.76 1.37 -21.53
N SER A 105 -2.82 1.06 -20.79
CA SER A 105 -3.56 2.07 -20.01
C SER A 105 -2.79 2.56 -18.77
N LEU A 106 -1.86 1.76 -18.23
CA LEU A 106 -1.00 2.12 -17.10
C LEU A 106 0.24 2.92 -17.53
N ALA A 107 0.72 2.72 -18.75
CA ALA A 107 1.91 3.40 -19.25
C ALA A 107 1.61 4.88 -19.54
N SER A 108 2.52 5.76 -19.08
CA SER A 108 2.50 7.19 -19.41
C SER A 108 3.29 7.50 -20.70
N ASP A 109 4.16 6.59 -21.13
CA ASP A 109 5.02 6.71 -22.31
C ASP A 109 4.73 5.60 -23.30
N GLU A 110 4.80 5.90 -24.60
CA GLU A 110 4.56 4.96 -25.72
C GLU A 110 5.59 3.82 -25.83
N ASN A 111 6.67 3.87 -25.07
CA ASN A 111 7.69 2.84 -25.04
C ASN A 111 7.35 1.71 -24.06
N LEU A 112 6.27 0.97 -24.37
CA LEU A 112 6.15 -0.40 -23.87
C LEU A 112 7.21 -1.23 -24.61
N GLY A 113 8.37 -1.43 -23.99
CA GLY A 113 9.36 -2.39 -24.49
C GLY A 113 8.71 -3.77 -24.73
N ASN A 114 9.29 -4.57 -25.60
CA ASN A 114 8.89 -5.96 -25.87
C ASN A 114 8.86 -6.77 -24.56
N LEU A 115 7.70 -6.78 -23.89
CA LEU A 115 7.53 -7.46 -22.63
C LEU A 115 6.82 -8.78 -22.87
N GLU A 116 7.48 -9.82 -22.44
CA GLU A 116 6.88 -11.15 -22.38
C GLU A 116 5.80 -11.13 -21.29
N LEU A 117 4.57 -11.53 -21.65
CA LEU A 117 3.42 -11.56 -20.76
C LEU A 117 3.00 -13.00 -20.48
N ILE A 118 2.53 -13.23 -19.26
CA ILE A 118 2.01 -14.52 -18.81
C ILE A 118 0.49 -14.57 -19.05
N GLY A 119 0.04 -15.57 -19.80
CA GLY A 119 -1.35 -16.00 -19.81
C GLY A 119 -1.53 -17.24 -18.95
N ALA A 120 -2.30 -17.17 -17.90
CA ALA A 120 -2.62 -18.31 -17.07
C ALA A 120 -4.09 -18.70 -17.22
N VAL A 121 -4.37 -19.99 -17.25
CA VAL A 121 -5.72 -20.52 -17.44
C VAL A 121 -5.99 -21.62 -16.43
N VAL A 122 -7.16 -21.57 -15.81
CA VAL A 122 -7.66 -22.62 -14.94
C VAL A 122 -9.03 -23.07 -15.44
N ASP A 123 -9.17 -24.36 -15.67
CA ASP A 123 -10.47 -24.98 -15.91
C ASP A 123 -11.17 -25.20 -14.55
N LEU A 124 -12.34 -24.59 -14.37
CA LEU A 124 -13.14 -24.72 -13.15
C LEU A 124 -13.65 -26.16 -12.90
N ASN A 125 -13.60 -27.04 -13.90
CA ASN A 125 -13.86 -28.46 -13.72
C ASN A 125 -12.65 -29.20 -13.11
N ASN A 126 -11.43 -28.63 -13.23
CA ASN A 126 -10.19 -29.17 -12.65
C ASN A 126 -9.33 -28.04 -12.06
N VAL A 127 -9.76 -27.50 -10.94
CA VAL A 127 -9.20 -26.27 -10.32
C VAL A 127 -7.72 -26.42 -9.89
N ASN A 128 -7.22 -27.64 -9.78
CA ASN A 128 -5.83 -27.88 -9.37
C ASN A 128 -4.83 -27.79 -10.54
N ASP A 129 -5.30 -27.73 -11.80
CA ASP A 129 -4.45 -27.67 -12.99
C ASP A 129 -4.40 -26.22 -13.54
N ILE A 130 -3.39 -25.48 -13.12
CA ILE A 130 -3.10 -24.15 -13.68
C ILE A 130 -2.12 -24.31 -14.83
N ARG A 131 -2.53 -23.91 -16.04
CA ARG A 131 -1.66 -23.90 -17.22
C ARG A 131 -1.16 -22.52 -17.53
N PHE A 132 0.13 -22.42 -17.78
CA PHE A 132 0.79 -21.16 -18.06
C PHE A 132 1.30 -21.13 -19.51
N PHE A 133 1.15 -19.96 -20.12
CA PHE A 133 1.59 -19.67 -21.47
C PHE A 133 2.35 -18.35 -21.46
N LEU A 134 3.38 -18.26 -22.31
CA LEU A 134 4.16 -17.03 -22.50
C LEU A 134 3.94 -16.50 -23.90
N SER A 135 3.78 -15.20 -24.01
CA SER A 135 3.80 -14.48 -25.28
C SER A 135 5.21 -13.98 -25.56
N LYS A 136 5.84 -14.43 -26.64
CA LYS A 136 7.08 -13.84 -27.11
C LYS A 136 6.79 -12.56 -27.89
N ASP A 137 7.54 -11.50 -27.63
CA ASP A 137 7.48 -10.20 -28.33
C ASP A 137 6.14 -9.45 -28.27
N GLY A 138 5.26 -9.74 -27.31
CA GLY A 138 3.95 -9.10 -27.21
C GLY A 138 3.05 -9.30 -28.45
N LYS A 139 3.45 -10.19 -29.36
CA LYS A 139 2.69 -10.53 -30.59
C LYS A 139 1.83 -11.76 -30.36
N LEU A 140 0.56 -11.67 -30.73
CA LEU A 140 -0.49 -12.70 -30.68
C LEU A 140 -0.25 -13.89 -31.59
N GLY A 141 0.88 -14.34 -31.88
CA GLY A 141 1.10 -15.40 -32.86
C GLY A 141 1.99 -16.56 -32.40
N SER A 142 2.61 -16.45 -31.25
CA SER A 142 3.49 -17.52 -30.74
C SER A 142 3.38 -17.68 -29.24
N LEU A 143 2.37 -18.42 -28.79
CA LEU A 143 2.25 -18.83 -27.40
C LEU A 143 3.16 -20.03 -27.16
N GLN A 144 4.00 -19.93 -26.12
CA GLN A 144 4.78 -21.05 -25.62
C GLN A 144 4.13 -21.55 -24.33
N SER A 145 3.72 -22.82 -24.31
CA SER A 145 3.30 -23.48 -23.06
C SER A 145 4.50 -23.66 -22.15
N VAL A 146 4.31 -23.36 -20.86
CA VAL A 146 5.36 -23.51 -19.85
C VAL A 146 5.06 -24.73 -18.98
N SER A 147 5.98 -25.69 -18.96
CA SER A 147 5.87 -26.91 -18.17
C SER A 147 6.61 -26.82 -16.83
N SER A 148 7.64 -25.95 -16.74
CA SER A 148 8.44 -25.80 -15.54
C SER A 148 7.83 -24.75 -14.60
N ILE A 149 7.31 -25.20 -13.46
CA ILE A 149 6.70 -24.34 -12.43
C ILE A 149 7.44 -24.60 -11.12
N MET A 150 7.90 -23.53 -10.48
CA MET A 150 8.58 -23.57 -9.20
C MET A 150 7.81 -22.77 -8.15
N TYR A 151 7.45 -23.40 -7.04
CA TYR A 151 6.87 -22.73 -5.88
C TYR A 151 7.99 -22.32 -4.92
N GLU A 152 8.02 -21.02 -4.55
CA GLU A 152 9.01 -20.51 -3.61
C GLU A 152 8.60 -20.87 -2.17
N GLU A 153 9.50 -21.55 -1.45
CA GLU A 153 9.24 -21.98 -0.06
C GLU A 153 9.26 -20.81 0.92
N LYS A 154 10.13 -19.85 0.70
CA LYS A 154 10.33 -18.67 1.56
C LYS A 154 10.17 -17.36 0.79
N PRO A 155 8.95 -17.06 0.32
CA PRO A 155 8.71 -15.94 -0.58
C PRO A 155 9.01 -14.57 0.05
N GLU A 156 8.79 -14.40 1.36
CA GLU A 156 9.11 -13.18 2.08
C GLU A 156 10.62 -12.91 2.06
N LYS A 157 11.41 -13.96 2.31
CA LYS A 157 12.88 -13.86 2.25
C LYS A 157 13.33 -13.52 0.82
N TYR A 158 12.76 -14.18 -0.18
CA TYR A 158 13.09 -13.95 -1.59
C TYR A 158 12.92 -12.49 -2.01
N ILE A 159 11.84 -11.82 -1.55
CA ILE A 159 11.54 -10.42 -1.88
C ILE A 159 12.44 -9.46 -1.10
N TRP A 160 12.55 -9.62 0.22
CA TRP A 160 13.17 -8.61 1.07
C TRP A 160 14.69 -8.72 1.19
N GLU A 161 15.29 -9.85 0.86
CA GLU A 161 16.75 -9.91 0.71
C GLU A 161 17.24 -9.11 -0.50
N ARG A 162 16.47 -9.13 -1.59
CA ARG A 162 16.82 -8.47 -2.86
C ARG A 162 16.39 -7.04 -2.95
N GLY A 163 15.38 -6.63 -2.20
CA GLY A 163 14.75 -5.34 -2.32
C GLY A 163 14.66 -4.55 -1.04
N CYS A 164 14.33 -3.27 -1.22
CA CYS A 164 14.06 -2.32 -0.15
C CYS A 164 12.85 -1.46 -0.53
N LEU A 165 12.30 -0.76 0.48
CA LEU A 165 11.23 0.21 0.29
C LEU A 165 11.79 1.63 0.31
N LEU A 166 11.44 2.41 -0.70
CA LEU A 166 11.64 3.85 -0.69
C LEU A 166 10.32 4.52 -0.32
N ARG A 167 10.36 5.37 0.68
CA ARG A 167 9.23 6.17 1.14
C ARG A 167 9.48 7.63 0.84
N CYS A 168 8.48 8.31 0.29
CA CYS A 168 8.47 9.76 0.18
C CYS A 168 7.13 10.29 0.67
N ALA A 169 7.17 11.23 1.61
CA ALA A 169 5.98 11.88 2.13
C ALA A 169 6.15 13.40 2.10
N LEU A 170 5.15 14.10 1.57
CA LEU A 170 5.16 15.55 1.49
C LEU A 170 3.75 16.14 1.50
N HIS A 171 3.63 17.37 1.97
CA HIS A 171 2.40 18.14 1.96
C HIS A 171 2.50 19.25 0.94
N VAL A 172 1.55 19.32 0.03
CA VAL A 172 1.42 20.39 -0.96
C VAL A 172 0.16 21.19 -0.64
N LYS A 173 0.29 22.51 -0.55
CA LYS A 173 -0.83 23.44 -0.42
C LYS A 173 -0.86 24.33 -1.64
N LEU A 174 -2.00 24.33 -2.34
CA LEU A 174 -2.24 25.11 -3.54
C LEU A 174 -3.20 26.27 -3.19
N PRO A 175 -2.69 27.49 -3.04
CA PRO A 175 -3.55 28.67 -2.92
C PRO A 175 -4.11 29.03 -4.31
N LEU A 176 -5.42 28.99 -4.45
CA LEU A 176 -6.15 29.30 -5.69
C LEU A 176 -6.93 30.59 -5.50
N TYR A 177 -6.52 31.64 -6.16
CA TYR A 177 -7.26 32.91 -6.20
C TYR A 177 -8.20 32.89 -7.41
N TYR A 178 -9.49 32.99 -7.18
CA TYR A 178 -10.48 32.95 -8.25
C TYR A 178 -11.52 34.06 -8.08
N ASN A 179 -12.16 34.43 -9.18
CA ASN A 179 -13.24 35.44 -9.18
C ASN A 179 -14.57 34.74 -8.93
N THR A 180 -15.32 35.21 -7.91
CA THR A 180 -16.65 34.68 -7.55
C THR A 180 -17.68 34.88 -8.65
N SER A 181 -17.50 35.90 -9.51
CA SER A 181 -18.36 36.13 -10.66
C SER A 181 -18.17 35.10 -11.80
N ASN A 182 -17.03 34.38 -11.82
CA ASN A 182 -16.73 33.33 -12.82
C ASN A 182 -16.13 32.09 -12.16
N PRO A 183 -16.95 31.32 -11.41
CA PRO A 183 -16.44 30.17 -10.64
C PRO A 183 -15.90 29.03 -11.52
N ASN A 184 -16.19 29.01 -12.82
CA ASN A 184 -15.67 27.97 -13.72
C ASN A 184 -14.17 28.02 -13.92
N ASP A 185 -13.54 29.20 -13.76
CA ASP A 185 -12.13 29.38 -13.93
C ASP A 185 -11.30 28.66 -12.84
N VAL A 186 -11.90 28.36 -11.68
CA VAL A 186 -11.20 27.70 -10.57
C VAL A 186 -10.65 26.34 -10.95
N HIS A 187 -11.33 25.60 -11.80
CA HIS A 187 -10.88 24.28 -12.27
C HIS A 187 -9.60 24.40 -13.11
N GLU A 188 -9.54 25.38 -14.00
CA GLU A 188 -8.36 25.63 -14.81
C GLU A 188 -7.18 26.15 -13.97
N ILE A 189 -7.44 27.03 -13.01
CA ILE A 189 -6.44 27.53 -12.07
C ILE A 189 -5.88 26.36 -11.24
N TYR A 190 -6.74 25.48 -10.74
CA TYR A 190 -6.32 24.29 -10.01
C TYR A 190 -5.48 23.35 -10.87
N MET A 191 -5.89 23.10 -12.11
CA MET A 191 -5.12 22.28 -13.04
C MET A 191 -3.72 22.83 -13.27
N ARG A 192 -3.60 24.12 -13.58
CA ARG A 192 -2.30 24.78 -13.77
C ARG A 192 -1.43 24.76 -12.50
N ALA A 193 -2.03 24.95 -11.32
CA ALA A 193 -1.30 24.86 -10.05
C ALA A 193 -0.77 23.45 -9.78
N ALA A 194 -1.56 22.42 -10.05
CA ALA A 194 -1.15 21.03 -9.90
C ALA A 194 -0.04 20.63 -10.89
N GLU A 195 -0.12 21.11 -12.14
CA GLU A 195 0.92 20.90 -13.16
C GLU A 195 2.23 21.62 -12.79
N ALA A 196 2.15 22.82 -12.20
CA ALA A 196 3.31 23.52 -11.70
C ALA A 196 4.04 22.75 -10.59
N VAL A 197 3.28 22.06 -9.71
CA VAL A 197 3.88 21.16 -8.71
C VAL A 197 4.53 19.95 -9.37
N ALA A 198 3.84 19.32 -10.32
CA ALA A 198 4.38 18.19 -11.07
C ALA A 198 5.69 18.53 -11.79
N SER A 199 5.78 19.72 -12.37
CA SER A 199 6.99 20.22 -13.03
C SER A 199 8.15 20.41 -12.05
N LYS A 200 7.87 20.83 -10.81
CA LYS A 200 8.92 21.03 -9.80
C LYS A 200 9.62 19.74 -9.38
N PHE A 201 8.95 18.60 -9.42
CA PHE A 201 9.61 17.32 -9.13
C PHE A 201 10.64 16.92 -10.20
N LYS A 202 10.51 17.48 -11.41
CA LYS A 202 11.42 17.24 -12.55
C LYS A 202 12.42 18.37 -12.75
N ASP A 203 12.40 19.39 -11.90
CA ASP A 203 13.28 20.55 -12.00
C ASP A 203 14.74 20.14 -11.77
N PRO A 204 15.70 20.50 -12.65
CA PRO A 204 17.12 20.25 -12.44
C PRO A 204 17.68 20.83 -11.13
N GLN A 205 17.04 21.83 -10.55
CA GLN A 205 17.45 22.48 -9.30
C GLN A 205 16.85 21.82 -8.05
N VAL A 206 15.94 20.85 -8.20
CA VAL A 206 15.41 20.11 -7.05
C VAL A 206 16.54 19.35 -6.36
N THR A 207 16.51 19.30 -5.06
CA THR A 207 17.47 18.53 -4.26
C THR A 207 16.71 17.46 -3.49
N CYS A 208 17.21 16.23 -3.53
CA CYS A 208 16.67 15.11 -2.77
C CYS A 208 17.64 14.73 -1.67
N LEU A 209 17.15 14.72 -0.43
CA LEU A 209 17.83 14.14 0.72
C LEU A 209 17.34 12.70 0.88
N ILE A 210 18.27 11.76 0.94
CA ILE A 210 18.01 10.33 1.03
C ILE A 210 18.69 9.79 2.28
N GLU A 211 17.92 9.13 3.13
CA GLU A 211 18.37 8.64 4.43
C GLU A 211 17.79 7.24 4.69
N ALA A 212 18.49 6.41 5.44
CA ALA A 212 17.86 5.19 5.97
C ALA A 212 16.86 5.56 7.07
N LEU A 213 15.74 4.85 7.12
CA LEU A 213 14.73 5.04 8.18
C LEU A 213 15.10 4.31 9.48
N ASP A 214 15.97 3.31 9.43
CA ASP A 214 16.41 2.54 10.60
C ASP A 214 17.61 3.24 11.29
N GLU A 215 17.58 3.33 12.60
CA GLU A 215 18.53 4.08 13.44
C GLU A 215 19.99 3.56 13.39
N THR A 216 20.24 2.43 12.76
CA THR A 216 21.56 1.76 12.75
C THR A 216 22.50 2.22 11.64
N SER A 217 22.01 2.98 10.68
CA SER A 217 22.82 3.47 9.56
C SER A 217 23.11 4.97 9.68
N SER A 218 24.39 5.31 9.74
CA SER A 218 24.86 6.68 9.73
C SER A 218 25.21 7.09 8.31
N GLY A 219 24.39 7.92 7.71
CA GLY A 219 24.70 8.54 6.42
C GLY A 219 23.46 9.09 5.72
N ALA A 220 23.59 10.28 5.19
CA ALA A 220 22.61 10.90 4.30
C ALA A 220 23.26 11.14 2.94
N VAL A 221 22.50 10.91 1.88
CA VAL A 221 22.93 11.17 0.50
C VAL A 221 22.08 12.29 -0.07
N VAL A 222 22.75 13.24 -0.71
CA VAL A 222 22.09 14.38 -1.37
C VAL A 222 22.26 14.22 -2.88
N LEU A 223 21.14 14.14 -3.60
CA LEU A 223 21.10 14.13 -5.06
C LEU A 223 20.47 15.42 -5.58
N ARG A 224 21.00 15.93 -6.68
CA ARG A 224 20.42 17.09 -7.40
C ARG A 224 19.55 16.61 -8.55
N GLY A 225 18.59 17.42 -8.97
CA GLY A 225 17.74 17.12 -10.12
C GLY A 225 18.53 16.91 -11.42
N SER A 226 19.69 17.56 -11.56
CA SER A 226 20.64 17.29 -12.67
C SER A 226 21.09 15.84 -12.69
N ASP A 227 21.37 15.25 -11.52
CA ASP A 227 21.85 13.87 -11.39
C ASP A 227 20.72 12.86 -11.70
N LEU A 228 19.46 13.26 -11.43
CA LEU A 228 18.28 12.47 -11.75
C LEU A 228 17.98 12.47 -13.26
N ASN A 229 18.25 13.56 -13.97
CA ASN A 229 17.94 13.74 -15.38
C ASN A 229 18.87 12.95 -16.31
N THR A 230 20.08 12.61 -15.89
CA THR A 230 21.00 11.75 -16.66
C THR A 230 20.43 10.37 -16.93
N TYR A 231 19.51 9.89 -16.10
CA TYR A 231 18.82 8.60 -16.26
C TYR A 231 17.47 8.71 -17.00
N SER A 232 17.07 9.92 -17.41
CA SER A 232 15.81 10.13 -18.14
C SER A 232 15.92 9.88 -19.64
N SER A 233 17.11 10.03 -20.22
CA SER A 233 17.36 9.78 -21.64
C SER A 233 17.59 8.29 -21.87
N ASN A 234 16.68 7.66 -22.60
CA ASN A 234 16.75 6.28 -23.04
C ASN A 234 18.03 6.02 -23.86
N SER A 235 19.02 5.44 -23.27
CA SER A 235 20.03 4.69 -24.01
C SER A 235 20.57 3.56 -23.14
N SER A 236 20.08 2.38 -23.42
CA SER A 236 20.62 1.10 -22.99
C SER A 236 21.93 0.77 -23.71
N SER A 237 22.88 1.69 -23.74
CA SER A 237 24.22 1.39 -24.22
C SER A 237 25.18 2.45 -23.73
N GLU A 238 26.24 1.94 -23.11
CA GLU A 238 27.46 2.63 -22.72
C GLU A 238 27.41 3.49 -21.45
N LEU A 239 27.50 2.79 -20.30
CA LEU A 239 28.16 3.32 -19.12
C LEU A 239 29.61 3.61 -19.49
N LYS A 240 29.88 4.84 -19.91
CA LYS A 240 31.25 5.34 -19.94
C LYS A 240 31.69 5.59 -18.50
N ASP A 241 32.72 4.84 -18.11
CA ASP A 241 33.54 5.06 -16.95
C ASP A 241 33.86 6.55 -16.77
N SER A 242 33.22 7.18 -15.80
CA SER A 242 33.73 8.38 -15.15
C SER A 242 33.20 8.50 -13.72
N ASP A 243 33.97 8.03 -12.78
CA ASP A 243 34.29 8.52 -11.44
C ASP A 243 33.22 8.94 -10.42
N MET A 244 31.95 8.67 -10.59
CA MET A 244 31.05 8.50 -9.45
C MET A 244 30.51 7.07 -9.46
N LYS A 245 31.06 6.18 -8.63
CA LYS A 245 30.42 4.90 -8.29
C LYS A 245 28.97 5.21 -8.01
N ALA A 246 28.06 4.79 -8.90
CA ALA A 246 26.63 5.02 -8.72
C ALA A 246 26.24 4.51 -7.34
N LEU A 247 25.82 5.41 -6.45
CA LEU A 247 25.39 5.03 -5.11
C LEU A 247 24.16 4.16 -5.24
N LEU A 248 24.30 2.91 -4.80
CA LEU A 248 23.24 1.90 -4.86
C LEU A 248 22.32 2.01 -3.65
N CYS A 249 21.11 1.49 -3.75
CA CYS A 249 20.20 1.41 -2.61
C CYS A 249 20.80 0.61 -1.44
N SER A 250 21.65 -0.38 -1.73
CA SER A 250 22.38 -1.16 -0.73
C SER A 250 23.36 -0.36 0.13
N TYR A 251 23.71 0.87 -0.27
CA TYR A 251 24.62 1.74 0.48
C TYR A 251 24.20 1.93 1.95
N PHE A 252 22.90 1.95 2.21
CA PHE A 252 22.36 2.18 3.55
C PHE A 252 22.30 0.91 4.42
N PHE A 253 22.60 -0.26 3.88
CA PHE A 253 22.36 -1.53 4.55
C PHE A 253 23.66 -2.35 4.66
N SER A 254 24.22 -2.40 5.85
CA SER A 254 25.55 -3.01 6.08
C SER A 254 25.52 -4.51 6.41
N THR A 255 24.36 -5.07 6.76
CA THR A 255 24.22 -6.48 7.15
C THR A 255 22.91 -7.08 6.67
N SER A 256 22.96 -8.34 6.24
CA SER A 256 21.75 -9.11 5.98
C SER A 256 20.97 -9.32 7.29
N LYS A 257 19.74 -8.81 7.34
CA LYS A 257 18.83 -9.10 8.45
C LYS A 257 18.37 -10.55 8.36
N ASP A 258 18.35 -11.24 9.49
CA ASP A 258 17.70 -12.56 9.58
C ASP A 258 16.20 -12.38 9.40
N ILE A 259 15.73 -12.66 8.19
CA ILE A 259 14.31 -12.57 7.82
C ILE A 259 13.59 -13.80 8.35
N THR A 260 12.85 -13.61 9.42
CA THR A 260 11.99 -14.66 9.99
C THR A 260 10.61 -14.60 9.35
N SER A 261 10.05 -15.76 9.01
CA SER A 261 8.81 -15.89 8.22
C SER A 261 7.53 -15.30 8.85
N PHE A 262 7.59 -14.82 10.09
CA PHE A 262 6.44 -14.30 10.85
C PHE A 262 6.58 -12.84 11.30
N SER A 263 7.63 -12.15 10.91
CA SER A 263 7.81 -10.76 11.29
C SER A 263 7.09 -9.81 10.31
N SER A 264 6.60 -8.70 10.84
CA SER A 264 5.94 -7.67 10.02
C SER A 264 6.90 -7.06 9.00
N ILE A 265 6.36 -6.51 7.91
CA ILE A 265 7.14 -5.76 6.90
C ILE A 265 7.94 -4.61 7.54
N GLU A 266 7.44 -4.06 8.64
CA GLU A 266 8.10 -3.02 9.43
C GLU A 266 9.47 -3.47 9.97
N LYS A 267 9.64 -4.78 10.20
CA LYS A 267 10.89 -5.36 10.71
C LYS A 267 11.76 -5.97 9.60
N ASN A 268 11.15 -6.52 8.58
CA ASN A 268 11.85 -7.29 7.54
C ASN A 268 12.35 -6.44 6.38
N ALA A 269 11.60 -5.40 6.01
CA ALA A 269 11.98 -4.55 4.90
C ALA A 269 13.01 -3.52 5.32
N ASP A 270 14.07 -3.40 4.55
CA ASP A 270 14.97 -2.27 4.59
C ASP A 270 14.28 -1.04 4.00
N LYS A 271 14.42 0.12 4.64
CA LYS A 271 13.63 1.32 4.32
C LYS A 271 14.52 2.53 4.11
N ILE A 272 14.24 3.25 3.03
CA ILE A 272 14.90 4.49 2.64
C ILE A 272 13.86 5.60 2.62
N GLN A 273 14.16 6.70 3.29
CA GLN A 273 13.37 7.94 3.21
C GLN A 273 13.94 8.83 2.12
N VAL A 274 13.07 9.30 1.24
CA VAL A 274 13.38 10.31 0.23
C VAL A 274 12.63 11.59 0.57
N SER A 275 13.34 12.68 0.73
CA SER A 275 12.80 14.00 1.05
C SER A 275 13.16 15.00 -0.03
N PHE A 276 12.18 15.70 -0.59
CA PHE A 276 12.42 16.77 -1.58
C PHE A 276 12.64 18.09 -0.86
N LEU A 277 13.79 18.72 -1.17
CA LEU A 277 14.16 20.03 -0.69
C LEU A 277 13.98 21.03 -1.84
N LEU A 278 13.04 21.94 -1.69
CA LEU A 278 12.83 23.03 -2.66
C LEU A 278 13.70 24.23 -2.26
N ASN A 279 14.58 24.64 -3.16
CA ASN A 279 15.35 25.85 -2.97
C ASN A 279 14.42 27.07 -3.10
N LYS A 280 14.25 27.81 -2.01
CA LYS A 280 13.54 29.09 -1.99
C LYS A 280 14.46 30.30 -2.27
N SER A 281 15.75 30.07 -2.38
CA SER A 281 16.70 31.14 -2.71
C SER A 281 16.51 31.54 -4.17
N ILE A 282 15.75 32.57 -4.40
CA ILE A 282 15.77 33.31 -5.68
C ILE A 282 17.17 33.88 -5.84
N ASN A 283 17.77 33.67 -7.00
CA ASN A 283 19.09 34.22 -7.33
C ASN A 283 19.29 35.60 -6.72
N SER A 284 20.23 35.70 -5.80
CA SER A 284 20.56 36.91 -5.02
C SER A 284 21.15 38.07 -5.84
N ALA A 285 21.12 37.99 -7.16
CA ALA A 285 21.63 39.05 -8.05
C ALA A 285 20.68 40.26 -8.18
N LYS A 286 19.46 40.18 -7.68
CA LYS A 286 18.55 41.33 -7.58
C LYS A 286 17.98 41.38 -6.17
N PRO A 287 18.13 42.53 -5.45
CA PRO A 287 17.45 42.67 -4.16
C PRO A 287 15.96 42.44 -4.40
N SER A 288 15.39 41.50 -3.67
CA SER A 288 13.95 41.23 -3.71
C SER A 288 13.26 42.47 -3.14
N VAL A 289 12.77 43.32 -4.01
CA VAL A 289 11.82 44.36 -3.62
C VAL A 289 10.56 43.59 -3.19
N PRO A 290 9.98 43.87 -2.00
CA PRO A 290 8.71 43.27 -1.65
C PRO A 290 7.68 43.67 -2.70
N ILE A 291 7.17 42.69 -3.43
CA ILE A 291 6.10 42.89 -4.40
C ILE A 291 4.83 42.97 -3.58
N ALA A 292 4.25 44.16 -3.49
CA ALA A 292 2.89 44.32 -2.99
C ALA A 292 1.95 43.98 -4.16
N GLU A 293 1.26 42.84 -4.06
CA GLU A 293 0.16 42.57 -4.98
C GLU A 293 -1.05 43.39 -4.57
N TYR A 294 -1.49 44.24 -5.46
CA TYR A 294 -2.68 45.07 -5.28
C TYR A 294 -3.83 44.48 -6.08
N TYR A 295 -4.86 44.06 -5.40
CA TYR A 295 -6.13 43.63 -6.00
C TYR A 295 -7.15 44.76 -5.88
N PRO A 296 -7.73 45.24 -6.99
CA PRO A 296 -8.73 46.31 -6.94
C PRO A 296 -9.97 45.78 -6.17
N ALA A 297 -10.47 46.58 -5.22
CA ALA A 297 -11.60 46.25 -4.36
C ALA A 297 -12.94 46.02 -5.11
N THR A 298 -12.95 46.25 -6.43
CA THR A 298 -14.13 46.07 -7.29
C THR A 298 -14.29 44.65 -7.82
N GLN A 299 -13.29 43.79 -7.63
CA GLN A 299 -13.37 42.36 -8.01
C GLN A 299 -13.51 41.51 -6.74
N GLU A 300 -14.61 40.81 -6.63
CA GLU A 300 -14.81 39.81 -5.60
C GLU A 300 -13.92 38.59 -5.91
N THR A 301 -12.74 38.55 -5.29
CA THR A 301 -11.83 37.41 -5.37
C THR A 301 -11.84 36.66 -4.06
N GLU A 302 -11.95 35.35 -4.16
CA GLU A 302 -11.84 34.45 -3.01
C GLU A 302 -10.56 33.60 -3.12
N LEU A 303 -10.08 33.18 -1.95
CA LEU A 303 -8.96 32.29 -1.81
C LEU A 303 -9.46 30.89 -1.40
N LEU A 304 -9.27 29.91 -2.29
CA LEU A 304 -9.44 28.50 -1.98
C LEU A 304 -8.06 27.88 -1.78
N VAL A 305 -7.85 27.18 -0.66
CA VAL A 305 -6.61 26.45 -0.41
C VAL A 305 -6.87 24.95 -0.52
N VAL A 306 -6.32 24.32 -1.56
CA VAL A 306 -6.41 22.87 -1.74
C VAL A 306 -5.15 22.20 -1.21
N GLY A 307 -5.33 21.32 -0.21
CA GLY A 307 -4.25 20.57 0.40
C GLY A 307 -4.13 19.16 -0.19
N HIS A 308 -2.90 18.74 -0.54
CA HIS A 308 -2.60 17.38 -0.91
C HIS A 308 -1.58 16.79 0.06
N LYS A 309 -1.95 15.72 0.73
CA LYS A 309 -1.02 14.89 1.48
C LYS A 309 -0.57 13.75 0.57
N LEU A 310 0.64 13.86 0.05
CA LEU A 310 1.24 12.83 -0.78
C LEU A 310 2.12 11.94 0.09
N GLU A 311 1.95 10.64 -0.03
CA GLU A 311 2.82 9.65 0.59
C GLU A 311 2.85 8.41 -0.29
N VAL A 312 4.04 8.09 -0.80
CA VAL A 312 4.25 6.97 -1.72
C VAL A 312 5.25 5.99 -1.17
N LEU A 313 5.02 4.73 -1.46
CA LEU A 313 5.96 3.64 -1.28
C LEU A 313 6.36 3.11 -2.66
N CYS A 314 7.66 2.85 -2.83
CA CYS A 314 8.19 2.20 -4.02
C CYS A 314 9.05 1.02 -3.60
N TYR A 315 9.05 -0.04 -4.40
CA TYR A 315 9.95 -1.17 -4.22
C TYR A 315 11.11 -1.04 -5.21
N ALA A 316 12.33 -1.12 -4.71
CA ALA A 316 13.53 -1.09 -5.53
C ALA A 316 14.43 -2.29 -5.20
N ALA A 317 15.13 -2.82 -6.20
CA ALA A 317 16.21 -3.76 -5.94
C ALA A 317 17.38 -3.04 -5.25
N LYS A 318 18.08 -3.73 -4.36
CA LYS A 318 19.19 -3.16 -3.59
C LYS A 318 20.40 -2.78 -4.45
N ASP A 319 20.53 -3.40 -5.61
CA ASP A 319 21.57 -3.13 -6.60
C ASP A 319 21.24 -2.00 -7.57
N LEU A 320 20.04 -1.40 -7.48
CA LEU A 320 19.69 -0.23 -8.26
C LEU A 320 20.36 1.03 -7.71
N SER A 321 20.72 1.95 -8.64
CA SER A 321 21.20 3.25 -8.22
C SER A 321 20.11 4.09 -7.57
N LEU A 322 20.46 4.87 -6.55
CA LEU A 322 19.54 5.78 -5.87
C LEU A 322 18.94 6.80 -6.84
N ALA A 323 19.74 7.35 -7.75
CA ALA A 323 19.26 8.31 -8.73
C ALA A 323 18.21 7.70 -9.67
N TYR A 324 18.43 6.48 -10.16
CA TYR A 324 17.43 5.75 -10.95
C TYR A 324 16.17 5.52 -10.14
N SER A 325 16.30 5.04 -8.90
CA SER A 325 15.16 4.73 -8.02
C SER A 325 14.30 5.96 -7.73
N VAL A 326 14.91 7.12 -7.49
CA VAL A 326 14.17 8.38 -7.31
C VAL A 326 13.51 8.82 -8.61
N SER A 327 14.25 8.83 -9.72
CA SER A 327 13.77 9.37 -11.01
C SER A 327 12.71 8.48 -11.67
N LYS A 328 12.84 7.15 -11.59
CA LYS A 328 11.96 6.18 -12.27
C LYS A 328 10.88 5.54 -11.38
N LEU A 329 11.01 5.62 -10.07
CA LEU A 329 10.03 5.05 -9.15
C LEU A 329 9.35 6.12 -8.29
N VAL A 330 10.11 6.93 -7.53
CA VAL A 330 9.53 7.87 -6.56
C VAL A 330 8.81 9.04 -7.24
N ILE A 331 9.44 9.70 -8.20
CA ILE A 331 8.82 10.83 -8.92
C ILE A 331 7.57 10.37 -9.68
N PRO A 332 7.59 9.30 -10.50
CA PRO A 332 6.37 8.80 -11.14
C PRO A 332 5.27 8.41 -10.16
N ALA A 333 5.61 7.82 -9.01
CA ALA A 333 4.63 7.48 -7.98
C ALA A 333 3.92 8.73 -7.41
N LEU A 334 4.68 9.80 -7.12
CA LEU A 334 4.13 11.08 -6.66
C LEU A 334 3.22 11.72 -7.72
N LEU A 335 3.61 11.67 -8.98
CA LEU A 335 2.81 12.18 -10.10
C LEU A 335 1.52 11.41 -10.28
N ASP A 336 1.57 10.07 -10.22
CA ASP A 336 0.39 9.22 -10.29
C ASP A 336 -0.56 9.47 -9.11
N GLN A 337 -0.04 9.61 -7.90
CA GLN A 337 -0.85 9.90 -6.72
C GLN A 337 -1.51 11.29 -6.80
N LEU A 338 -0.76 12.31 -7.23
CA LEU A 338 -1.29 13.66 -7.46
C LEU A 338 -2.39 13.64 -8.53
N HIS A 339 -2.19 12.88 -9.62
CA HIS A 339 -3.20 12.71 -10.67
C HIS A 339 -4.48 12.05 -10.14
N SER A 340 -4.35 10.97 -9.37
CA SER A 340 -5.48 10.27 -8.76
C SER A 340 -6.27 11.16 -7.80
N MET A 341 -5.57 11.92 -6.93
CA MET A 341 -6.21 12.86 -6.01
C MET A 341 -6.94 13.98 -6.76
N ARG A 342 -6.31 14.54 -7.79
CA ARG A 342 -6.90 15.57 -8.63
C ARG A 342 -8.22 15.11 -9.27
N LYS A 343 -8.26 13.88 -9.79
CA LYS A 343 -9.44 13.29 -10.42
C LYS A 343 -10.63 13.20 -9.45
N VAL A 344 -10.38 12.91 -8.18
CA VAL A 344 -11.41 12.81 -7.13
C VAL A 344 -11.84 14.19 -6.63
N ILE A 345 -10.91 15.13 -6.48
CA ILE A 345 -11.19 16.48 -5.92
C ILE A 345 -11.92 17.38 -6.93
N MET A 346 -11.59 17.25 -8.21
CA MET A 346 -12.07 18.15 -9.27
C MET A 346 -13.60 18.33 -9.31
N PRO A 347 -14.45 17.30 -9.23
CA PRO A 347 -15.90 17.45 -9.34
C PRO A 347 -16.52 18.33 -8.22
N ASP A 348 -15.94 18.29 -7.03
CA ASP A 348 -16.48 18.95 -5.82
C ASP A 348 -15.60 20.09 -5.29
N LEU A 349 -14.73 20.64 -6.14
CA LEU A 349 -13.69 21.60 -5.77
C LEU A 349 -14.22 22.81 -4.98
N LEU A 350 -15.37 23.37 -5.38
CA LEU A 350 -16.00 24.53 -4.72
C LEU A 350 -17.01 24.14 -3.62
N LYS A 351 -17.49 22.90 -3.61
CA LYS A 351 -18.54 22.45 -2.66
C LYS A 351 -17.99 21.90 -1.33
N GLY A 352 -16.71 22.06 -1.09
CA GLY A 352 -16.03 21.41 0.02
C GLY A 352 -15.38 20.12 -0.48
N HIS A 353 -14.23 20.27 -1.16
CA HIS A 353 -13.48 19.16 -1.73
C HIS A 353 -13.06 18.15 -0.64
N PRO A 354 -13.07 16.85 -0.97
CA PRO A 354 -12.69 15.82 -0.03
C PRO A 354 -11.20 15.94 0.34
N GLU A 355 -10.90 15.73 1.61
CA GLU A 355 -9.52 15.60 2.08
C GLU A 355 -9.08 14.16 1.91
N LEU A 356 -8.16 13.92 0.95
CA LEU A 356 -7.66 12.59 0.62
C LEU A 356 -6.33 12.32 1.31
N HIS A 357 -6.26 11.20 2.03
CA HIS A 357 -5.04 10.75 2.69
C HIS A 357 -4.63 9.36 2.19
N PRO A 358 -3.36 9.16 1.80
CA PRO A 358 -2.82 7.86 1.49
C PRO A 358 -2.52 7.07 2.76
N TYR A 359 -2.85 5.79 2.73
CA TYR A 359 -2.50 4.82 3.76
C TYR A 359 -1.93 3.56 3.12
N HIS A 360 -0.94 2.99 3.78
CA HIS A 360 -0.28 1.78 3.29
C HIS A 360 -0.69 0.59 4.15
N PHE A 361 -0.97 -0.54 3.50
CA PHE A 361 -1.38 -1.77 4.17
C PHE A 361 -0.57 -2.95 3.63
N LEU A 362 -0.36 -3.96 4.47
CA LEU A 362 0.08 -5.29 4.07
C LEU A 362 -1.04 -6.30 4.35
N PRO A 363 -1.96 -6.52 3.42
CA PRO A 363 -3.06 -7.45 3.64
C PRO A 363 -2.57 -8.88 3.80
N PRO A 364 -3.26 -9.72 4.59
CA PRO A 364 -2.92 -11.13 4.73
C PRO A 364 -2.82 -11.84 3.37
N GLY A 365 -1.73 -12.56 3.17
CA GLY A 365 -1.44 -13.31 1.95
C GLY A 365 -0.87 -12.48 0.79
N LEU A 366 -0.64 -11.17 0.96
CA LEU A 366 0.21 -10.37 0.07
C LEU A 366 1.63 -10.31 0.64
N LEU A 367 2.59 -10.21 -0.27
CA LEU A 367 4.03 -10.14 0.05
C LEU A 367 4.59 -8.71 -0.11
N HIS A 368 3.76 -7.80 -0.61
CA HIS A 368 4.09 -6.40 -0.82
C HIS A 368 2.98 -5.50 -0.25
N PRO A 369 3.33 -4.27 0.14
CA PRO A 369 2.32 -3.31 0.59
C PRO A 369 1.43 -2.87 -0.57
N ILE A 370 0.27 -2.33 -0.21
CA ILE A 370 -0.62 -1.60 -1.12
C ILE A 370 -0.85 -0.20 -0.57
N THR A 371 -1.17 0.75 -1.46
CA THR A 371 -1.53 2.12 -1.10
C THR A 371 -3.00 2.36 -1.36
N VAL A 372 -3.72 2.90 -0.38
CA VAL A 372 -5.14 3.22 -0.48
C VAL A 372 -5.35 4.68 -0.16
N LEU A 373 -6.09 5.40 -1.00
CA LEU A 373 -6.51 6.77 -0.74
C LEU A 373 -7.87 6.73 -0.02
N TYR A 374 -7.90 7.21 1.22
CA TYR A 374 -9.14 7.38 1.95
C TYR A 374 -9.54 8.84 2.02
N GLU A 375 -10.82 9.09 1.80
CA GLU A 375 -11.44 10.37 2.05
C GLU A 375 -11.67 10.55 3.56
N LEU A 376 -11.16 11.65 4.11
CA LEU A 376 -11.35 12.04 5.49
C LEU A 376 -12.26 13.27 5.53
N SER A 377 -13.56 13.04 5.74
CA SER A 377 -14.53 14.11 5.97
C SER A 377 -14.89 14.17 7.43
N TYR A 378 -15.13 15.37 7.96
CA TYR A 378 -15.50 15.54 9.35
C TYR A 378 -16.83 14.81 9.64
N GLY A 379 -16.82 13.89 10.58
CA GLY A 379 -18.01 13.20 11.10
C GLY A 379 -18.53 11.97 10.33
N GLU A 380 -18.11 11.73 9.06
CA GLU A 380 -18.65 10.64 8.21
C GLU A 380 -17.60 9.67 7.67
N THR A 381 -16.37 9.77 8.13
CA THR A 381 -15.24 9.06 7.56
C THR A 381 -15.41 7.55 7.46
N GLU A 382 -16.03 6.94 8.44
CA GLU A 382 -16.15 5.48 8.52
C GLU A 382 -17.13 4.92 7.45
N LEU A 383 -18.27 5.57 7.25
CA LEU A 383 -19.28 5.13 6.28
C LEU A 383 -18.76 5.25 4.85
N LYS A 384 -18.14 6.37 4.48
CA LYS A 384 -17.54 6.57 3.14
C LYS A 384 -16.43 5.56 2.84
N GLN A 385 -15.68 5.14 3.85
CA GLN A 385 -14.62 4.16 3.69
C GLN A 385 -15.13 2.72 3.55
N VAL A 386 -16.35 2.41 4.00
CA VAL A 386 -16.90 1.04 3.94
C VAL A 386 -16.97 0.52 2.51
N GLU A 387 -17.47 1.32 1.58
CA GLU A 387 -17.58 0.92 0.16
C GLU A 387 -16.20 0.70 -0.46
N THR A 388 -15.26 1.63 -0.21
CA THR A 388 -13.87 1.48 -0.68
C THR A 388 -13.24 0.20 -0.13
N ARG A 389 -13.40 -0.07 1.18
CA ARG A 389 -12.89 -1.32 1.78
C ARG A 389 -13.54 -2.56 1.17
N ARG A 390 -14.86 -2.52 0.93
CA ARG A 390 -15.58 -3.64 0.31
C ARG A 390 -15.05 -3.96 -1.08
N SER A 391 -14.84 -2.94 -1.90
CA SER A 391 -14.24 -3.06 -3.22
C SER A 391 -12.82 -3.64 -3.15
N LEU A 392 -12.00 -3.16 -2.22
CA LEU A 392 -10.65 -3.68 -1.99
C LEU A 392 -10.65 -5.13 -1.50
N HIS A 393 -11.55 -5.50 -0.58
CA HIS A 393 -11.69 -6.87 -0.13
C HIS A 393 -12.03 -7.81 -1.30
N LEU A 394 -12.93 -7.38 -2.19
CA LEU A 394 -13.27 -8.13 -3.39
C LEU A 394 -12.06 -8.29 -4.31
N ARG A 395 -11.37 -7.18 -4.62
CA ARG A 395 -10.18 -7.17 -5.49
C ARG A 395 -9.04 -8.04 -4.94
N LEU A 396 -8.80 -7.96 -3.65
CA LEU A 396 -7.73 -8.67 -2.98
C LEU A 396 -8.12 -10.08 -2.51
N GLY A 397 -9.36 -10.50 -2.71
CA GLY A 397 -9.87 -11.78 -2.23
C GLY A 397 -9.81 -11.92 -0.71
N LEU A 398 -10.04 -10.82 0.01
CA LEU A 398 -10.05 -10.81 1.48
C LEU A 398 -11.43 -11.19 2.01
N PRO A 399 -11.52 -11.81 3.20
CA PRO A 399 -12.79 -12.15 3.82
C PRO A 399 -13.53 -10.88 4.26
N PHE A 400 -14.87 -10.86 4.10
CA PHE A 400 -15.70 -9.72 4.46
C PHE A 400 -16.05 -9.65 5.96
N ASP A 401 -15.84 -10.73 6.69
CA ASP A 401 -16.11 -10.87 8.12
C ASP A 401 -15.01 -10.30 9.02
N ARG A 402 -13.96 -9.72 8.42
CA ARG A 402 -12.80 -9.19 9.14
C ARG A 402 -12.61 -7.70 8.88
N PRO A 403 -12.23 -6.94 9.91
CA PRO A 403 -12.02 -5.49 9.80
C PRO A 403 -10.64 -5.14 9.25
N LEU A 404 -10.30 -5.69 8.10
CA LEU A 404 -9.04 -5.41 7.43
C LEU A 404 -9.11 -4.06 6.70
N LEU A 405 -7.96 -3.47 6.41
CA LEU A 405 -7.80 -2.23 5.66
C LEU A 405 -8.44 -0.99 6.33
N ARG A 406 -8.63 -1.00 7.64
CA ARG A 406 -8.96 0.22 8.37
C ARG A 406 -7.73 1.09 8.54
N ILE A 407 -7.90 2.40 8.65
CA ILE A 407 -6.81 3.35 8.90
C ILE A 407 -5.96 2.92 10.10
N SER A 408 -6.60 2.38 11.12
CA SER A 408 -5.95 1.84 12.31
C SER A 408 -5.06 0.61 12.06
N ASN A 409 -5.23 -0.08 10.93
CA ASN A 409 -4.37 -1.20 10.50
C ASN A 409 -3.30 -0.77 9.49
N ALA A 410 -3.16 0.52 9.21
CA ALA A 410 -2.14 1.03 8.30
C ALA A 410 -0.74 0.79 8.87
N ILE A 411 0.21 0.53 7.98
CA ILE A 411 1.61 0.33 8.35
C ILE A 411 2.19 1.65 8.85
N ASP A 412 2.81 1.63 10.03
CA ASP A 412 3.62 2.75 10.53
C ASP A 412 5.09 2.53 10.15
N LEU A 413 5.53 3.24 9.12
CA LEU A 413 6.91 3.14 8.62
C LEU A 413 7.88 4.08 9.33
N VAL A 414 7.37 5.11 9.99
CA VAL A 414 8.23 6.16 10.59
C VAL A 414 8.81 5.73 11.93
N GLY A 415 8.24 4.70 12.56
CA GLY A 415 8.60 4.33 13.92
C GLY A 415 8.43 5.53 14.85
N LYS A 416 7.70 5.45 15.91
CA LYS A 416 7.62 6.54 16.90
C LYS A 416 9.04 6.85 17.36
N LYS A 417 9.67 7.93 16.87
CA LYS A 417 10.78 8.54 17.60
C LYS A 417 10.27 8.77 19.01
N ASN A 418 10.89 8.10 19.98
CA ASN A 418 10.59 8.28 21.40
C ASN A 418 10.87 9.74 21.78
N THR A 419 9.96 10.64 21.43
CA THR A 419 9.88 11.95 22.06
C THR A 419 9.30 11.71 23.45
N GLY A 420 10.20 11.50 24.39
CA GLY A 420 10.07 11.68 25.82
C GLY A 420 8.67 11.43 26.43
N SER A 421 8.12 10.24 26.33
CA SER A 421 7.03 9.82 27.20
C SER A 421 7.25 8.34 27.52
N SER A 422 7.63 8.13 28.77
CA SER A 422 7.65 6.88 29.53
C SER A 422 8.04 5.64 28.70
N VAL A 423 9.27 5.19 28.91
CA VAL A 423 9.69 3.81 28.65
C VAL A 423 8.54 2.91 29.10
N GLN A 424 7.71 2.45 28.15
CA GLN A 424 6.90 1.28 28.41
C GLN A 424 7.90 0.16 28.67
N LYS A 425 8.13 -0.12 29.95
CA LYS A 425 8.73 -1.39 30.39
C LYS A 425 8.01 -2.45 29.57
N GLY A 426 8.75 -3.20 28.76
CA GLY A 426 8.17 -4.24 27.90
C GLY A 426 7.17 -5.01 28.75
N SER A 427 5.93 -5.10 28.27
CA SER A 427 4.87 -5.83 28.95
C SER A 427 5.41 -7.22 29.25
N SER A 428 5.42 -7.61 30.51
CA SER A 428 5.80 -8.96 30.94
C SER A 428 4.73 -10.00 30.53
N LEU A 429 3.66 -9.55 29.90
CA LEU A 429 2.56 -10.36 29.45
C LEU A 429 2.92 -11.19 28.20
N LEU A 430 2.45 -12.42 28.17
CA LEU A 430 2.55 -13.27 27.00
C LEU A 430 1.68 -12.69 25.88
N LYS A 431 2.16 -12.79 24.64
CA LYS A 431 1.42 -12.39 23.45
C LYS A 431 1.06 -13.63 22.62
N ASP A 432 -0.12 -13.58 22.01
CA ASP A 432 -0.54 -14.54 20.98
C ASP A 432 -0.39 -16.01 21.42
N VAL A 433 -0.72 -16.30 22.67
CA VAL A 433 -0.48 -17.62 23.29
C VAL A 433 -1.12 -18.79 22.52
N HIS A 434 -2.16 -18.52 21.71
CA HIS A 434 -2.82 -19.52 20.87
C HIS A 434 -1.90 -20.10 19.77
N LEU A 435 -0.85 -19.36 19.37
CA LEU A 435 0.12 -19.82 18.36
C LEU A 435 1.08 -20.88 18.92
N GLY A 436 1.27 -20.92 20.25
CA GLY A 436 2.10 -21.89 20.93
C GLY A 436 1.39 -23.16 21.37
N ILE A 437 0.08 -23.28 21.13
CA ILE A 437 -0.69 -24.43 21.56
C ILE A 437 -0.51 -25.58 20.55
N PRO A 438 -0.12 -26.78 21.02
CA PRO A 438 0.01 -27.94 20.14
C PRO A 438 -1.34 -28.34 19.56
N CYS A 439 -1.31 -28.99 18.40
CA CYS A 439 -2.51 -29.45 17.72
C CYS A 439 -3.31 -30.40 18.63
N SER A 440 -4.64 -30.25 18.67
CA SER A 440 -5.52 -30.99 19.56
C SER A 440 -5.59 -32.52 19.27
N GLY A 441 -5.07 -32.95 18.10
CA GLY A 441 -5.15 -34.36 17.68
C GLY A 441 -6.55 -34.83 17.24
N VAL A 442 -7.54 -33.93 17.22
CA VAL A 442 -8.91 -34.28 16.77
C VAL A 442 -8.92 -34.43 15.25
N SER A 443 -9.28 -35.60 14.77
CA SER A 443 -9.45 -35.89 13.34
C SER A 443 -10.82 -35.37 12.84
N GLY A 444 -10.82 -34.73 11.66
CA GLY A 444 -12.04 -34.21 11.02
C GLY A 444 -12.56 -32.89 11.59
N GLY A 445 -11.88 -32.29 12.53
CA GLY A 445 -12.20 -30.96 13.04
C GLY A 445 -11.60 -29.83 12.18
N VAL A 446 -12.28 -28.68 12.11
CA VAL A 446 -11.76 -27.47 11.49
C VAL A 446 -11.12 -26.60 12.57
N SER A 447 -9.83 -26.32 12.44
CA SER A 447 -9.13 -25.42 13.37
C SER A 447 -9.57 -23.98 13.14
N SER A 448 -10.11 -23.33 14.19
CA SER A 448 -10.45 -21.91 14.17
C SER A 448 -9.64 -21.18 15.24
N LEU A 449 -8.65 -20.41 14.79
CA LEU A 449 -7.77 -19.64 15.67
C LEU A 449 -8.18 -18.16 15.68
N VAL A 450 -7.87 -17.50 16.80
CA VAL A 450 -8.01 -16.04 16.91
C VAL A 450 -7.16 -15.36 15.85
N GLN A 451 -7.74 -14.39 15.16
CA GLN A 451 -7.04 -13.58 14.16
C GLN A 451 -6.60 -12.27 14.79
N GLY A 452 -5.35 -11.87 14.52
CA GLY A 452 -4.75 -10.68 15.11
C GLY A 452 -4.08 -10.95 16.47
N SER A 453 -3.35 -9.94 16.96
CA SER A 453 -2.55 -10.06 18.18
C SER A 453 -3.30 -9.59 19.41
N TYR A 454 -2.98 -10.16 20.53
CA TYR A 454 -3.48 -9.78 21.85
C TYR A 454 -2.44 -10.04 22.94
N GLU A 455 -2.57 -9.33 24.07
CA GLU A 455 -1.83 -9.59 25.30
C GLU A 455 -2.67 -10.48 26.21
N TYR A 456 -2.07 -11.56 26.71
CA TYR A 456 -2.76 -12.52 27.57
C TYR A 456 -2.67 -12.13 29.03
N TYR A 457 -3.78 -11.66 29.57
CA TYR A 457 -3.93 -11.34 30.99
C TYR A 457 -4.37 -12.59 31.76
N HIS A 458 -3.59 -12.95 32.77
CA HIS A 458 -3.83 -14.13 33.61
C HIS A 458 -3.94 -13.78 35.09
N TYR A 459 -4.35 -14.72 35.90
CA TYR A 459 -4.40 -14.56 37.35
C TYR A 459 -3.03 -14.18 37.94
N LEU A 460 -3.06 -13.54 39.12
CA LEU A 460 -1.87 -13.11 39.87
C LEU A 460 -0.98 -12.09 39.11
N HIS A 461 -1.46 -11.55 38.03
CA HIS A 461 -0.76 -10.47 37.33
C HIS A 461 -0.95 -9.13 38.08
N GLU A 462 0.02 -8.23 37.99
CA GLU A 462 0.04 -6.92 38.69
C GLU A 462 0.08 -7.03 40.21
N GLY A 463 0.52 -8.17 40.77
CA GLY A 463 0.61 -8.37 42.21
C GLY A 463 -0.73 -8.52 42.95
N LEU A 464 -1.80 -8.74 42.22
CA LEU A 464 -3.14 -8.94 42.76
C LEU A 464 -3.48 -10.43 42.78
N ASP A 465 -3.86 -10.94 43.97
CA ASP A 465 -4.43 -12.28 44.07
C ASP A 465 -5.93 -12.25 43.74
N ASP A 466 -6.22 -12.61 42.54
CA ASP A 466 -7.56 -12.71 41.97
C ASP A 466 -7.98 -14.15 41.62
N SER A 467 -7.28 -15.13 42.21
CA SER A 467 -7.56 -16.54 42.01
C SER A 467 -9.00 -16.88 42.38
N GLY A 468 -9.69 -17.59 41.48
CA GLY A 468 -11.06 -18.07 41.69
C GLY A 468 -12.18 -17.05 41.42
N TRP A 469 -11.86 -15.75 41.23
CA TRP A 469 -12.89 -14.75 40.96
C TRP A 469 -12.55 -13.73 39.86
N GLY A 470 -11.28 -13.55 39.53
CA GLY A 470 -10.81 -12.55 38.56
C GLY A 470 -11.01 -12.89 37.09
N CYS A 471 -11.50 -14.09 36.74
CA CYS A 471 -11.56 -14.59 35.36
C CYS A 471 -12.25 -13.63 34.38
N ALA A 472 -13.39 -13.07 34.76
CA ALA A 472 -14.16 -12.16 33.90
C ALA A 472 -13.36 -10.87 33.58
N TYR A 473 -12.64 -10.35 34.57
CA TYR A 473 -11.84 -9.14 34.40
C TYR A 473 -10.61 -9.39 33.53
N ARG A 474 -9.91 -10.53 33.74
CA ARG A 474 -8.73 -10.90 32.95
C ARG A 474 -9.12 -11.21 31.50
N SER A 475 -10.23 -11.90 31.30
CA SER A 475 -10.79 -12.11 29.95
C SER A 475 -11.13 -10.79 29.28
N LEU A 476 -11.75 -9.86 29.99
CA LEU A 476 -12.08 -8.54 29.46
C LEU A 476 -10.80 -7.74 29.13
N GLN A 477 -9.79 -7.75 29.98
CA GLN A 477 -8.49 -7.14 29.69
C GLN A 477 -7.85 -7.72 28.43
N THR A 478 -7.85 -9.04 28.28
CA THR A 478 -7.34 -9.74 27.09
C THR A 478 -8.12 -9.32 25.83
N ILE A 479 -9.46 -9.25 25.90
CA ILE A 479 -10.30 -8.80 24.79
C ILE A 479 -10.02 -7.33 24.45
N ILE A 480 -9.93 -6.44 25.44
CA ILE A 480 -9.62 -5.03 25.22
C ILE A 480 -8.22 -4.89 24.60
N SER A 481 -7.24 -5.68 25.03
CA SER A 481 -5.91 -5.69 24.44
C SER A 481 -5.94 -6.09 22.95
N TRP A 482 -6.78 -7.04 22.58
CA TRP A 482 -7.01 -7.40 21.19
C TRP A 482 -7.56 -6.21 20.40
N PHE A 483 -8.60 -5.54 20.89
CA PHE A 483 -9.15 -4.34 20.24
C PHE A 483 -8.11 -3.23 20.11
N LYS A 484 -7.27 -3.03 21.14
CA LYS A 484 -6.20 -2.04 21.12
C LYS A 484 -5.11 -2.41 20.10
N LEU A 485 -4.62 -3.65 20.12
CA LEU A 485 -3.56 -4.11 19.23
C LEU A 485 -4.01 -4.25 17.78
N GLN A 486 -5.32 -4.45 17.54
CA GLN A 486 -5.93 -4.34 16.22
C GLN A 486 -6.31 -2.90 15.85
N ASN A 487 -5.94 -1.93 16.70
CA ASN A 487 -6.20 -0.50 16.51
C ASN A 487 -7.69 -0.12 16.34
N TYR A 488 -8.62 -0.85 16.94
CA TYR A 488 -10.03 -0.43 17.02
C TYR A 488 -10.24 0.71 18.02
N THR A 489 -9.33 0.85 18.96
CA THR A 489 -9.38 1.87 20.00
C THR A 489 -7.97 2.31 20.37
N SER A 490 -7.81 3.57 20.73
CA SER A 490 -6.60 4.12 21.33
C SER A 490 -6.60 4.05 22.87
N ILE A 491 -7.69 3.55 23.46
CA ILE A 491 -7.85 3.48 24.91
C ILE A 491 -6.91 2.36 25.44
N ASP A 492 -6.15 2.68 26.46
CA ASP A 492 -5.31 1.71 27.15
C ASP A 492 -6.14 0.64 27.86
N VAL A 493 -5.59 -0.57 27.95
CA VAL A 493 -6.23 -1.63 28.71
C VAL A 493 -6.30 -1.20 30.16
N PRO A 494 -7.51 -1.08 30.73
CA PRO A 494 -7.68 -0.62 32.10
C PRO A 494 -7.09 -1.63 33.09
N SER A 495 -6.49 -1.14 34.17
CA SER A 495 -6.06 -2.01 35.27
C SER A 495 -7.25 -2.75 35.88
N HIS A 496 -6.99 -3.88 36.50
CA HIS A 496 -8.01 -4.68 37.19
C HIS A 496 -8.79 -3.83 38.21
N SER A 497 -8.08 -3.04 39.03
CA SER A 497 -8.68 -2.14 40.01
C SER A 497 -9.59 -1.08 39.37
N SER A 498 -9.21 -0.55 38.21
CA SER A 498 -10.02 0.44 37.46
C SER A 498 -11.32 -0.17 36.93
N LEU A 499 -11.30 -1.44 36.49
CA LEU A 499 -12.49 -2.15 36.03
C LEU A 499 -13.46 -2.41 37.19
N PHE A 500 -12.90 -2.83 38.33
CA PHE A 500 -13.69 -3.09 39.54
C PHE A 500 -14.42 -1.85 40.03
N LEU A 501 -13.73 -0.71 40.15
CA LEU A 501 -14.33 0.56 40.55
C LEU A 501 -15.43 1.06 39.62
N LYS A 502 -15.26 0.89 38.30
CA LYS A 502 -16.30 1.25 37.33
C LYS A 502 -17.54 0.37 37.46
N GLN A 503 -17.37 -0.90 37.78
CA GLN A 503 -18.51 -1.80 38.00
C GLN A 503 -19.28 -1.42 39.29
N GLU A 504 -18.60 -1.09 40.38
CA GLU A 504 -19.24 -0.65 41.60
C GLU A 504 -20.00 0.67 41.40
N THR A 505 -19.39 1.63 40.70
CA THR A 505 -20.05 2.89 40.37
C THR A 505 -21.31 2.69 39.51
N ALA A 506 -21.27 1.76 38.54
CA ALA A 506 -22.43 1.40 37.73
C ALA A 506 -23.53 0.73 38.56
N ARG A 507 -23.15 -0.17 39.46
CA ARG A 507 -24.10 -0.81 40.41
C ARG A 507 -24.74 0.21 41.34
N TYR A 508 -23.98 1.19 41.82
CA TYR A 508 -24.50 2.25 42.67
C TYR A 508 -25.51 3.14 41.92
N LYS A 509 -25.18 3.56 40.70
CA LYS A 509 -26.08 4.31 39.82
C LYS A 509 -27.38 3.55 39.51
N MET A 510 -27.32 2.24 39.28
CA MET A 510 -28.51 1.41 39.04
C MET A 510 -29.38 1.29 40.31
N LYS A 511 -28.78 1.22 41.49
CA LYS A 511 -29.51 1.22 42.76
C LYS A 511 -30.19 2.57 43.04
N THR A 512 -29.50 3.69 42.82
CA THR A 512 -30.05 5.03 43.01
C THR A 512 -31.17 5.36 42.03
N ASN A 513 -31.08 4.93 40.78
CA ASN A 513 -32.15 5.10 39.80
C ASN A 513 -33.39 4.23 40.09
N ARG A 514 -33.24 3.08 40.78
CA ARG A 514 -34.40 2.27 41.23
C ARG A 514 -35.13 2.88 42.45
N THR A 515 -34.44 3.66 43.26
CA THR A 515 -35.05 4.31 44.43
C THR A 515 -35.72 5.65 44.11
N GLN A 516 -35.47 6.24 42.92
CA GLN A 516 -36.13 7.49 42.49
C GLN A 516 -37.33 7.28 41.56
N GLY A 517 -37.72 6.04 41.29
CA GLY A 517 -38.76 5.68 40.31
C GLY A 517 -40.07 5.17 40.89
N VAL A 518 -40.61 5.77 41.97
CA VAL A 518 -42.03 5.57 42.34
C VAL A 518 -42.62 6.95 42.62
N PRO A 519 -43.34 7.60 41.70
CA PRO A 519 -44.27 8.67 42.08
C PRO A 519 -45.43 8.02 42.80
N SER A 520 -45.63 8.37 44.08
CA SER A 520 -46.87 8.12 44.78
C SER A 520 -47.98 8.90 44.10
N ILE A 521 -48.89 8.18 43.45
CA ILE A 521 -50.17 8.77 43.05
C ILE A 521 -51.06 8.68 44.31
N ALA A 522 -51.34 9.87 44.87
CA ALA A 522 -52.50 10.11 45.75
C ALA A 522 -53.53 10.89 44.97
#